data_d0915a628a05834087512fb19c136037
#
_entry.id   d0915a628a05834087512fb19c136037
#
_cell.length_a   1.000
_cell.length_b   1.000
_cell.length_c   1.000
_cell.angle_alpha   90.00
_cell.angle_beta   90.00
_cell.angle_gamma   90.00
#
_symmetry.space_group_name_H-M   'P 1'
#
loop_
_entity.id
_entity.type
_entity.pdbx_description
1 polymer ?
#
loop_
_entity_poly.entity_id
_entity_poly.type
_entity_poly.pdbx_seq_one_letter_code
_entity_poly.pdbx_strand_id
1 'polypeptide(L)'
;VYSSTTLNATPVDIGGATVGTAAPSNLCMSCHDGSVAVHSLYNPPNEVGTITISSNGSNVNATGFMTGTPNVGIDLTDDHPVNFTYDTALAVADGGLVDPASSPAAAALLNGGMVQCGSCHDPHNDTNSPFLVMANTNSALCTTCHIK
;
A
#
# COMPACT_ATOMS: atom_id res chain seq x y z
N VAL A 1 -10.55 -6.85 -3.77
CA VAL A 1 -11.45 -6.86 -2.60
C VAL A 1 -10.91 -7.86 -1.59
N TYR A 2 -10.77 -7.45 -0.33
CA TYR A 2 -10.37 -8.34 0.75
C TYR A 2 -11.56 -9.20 1.21
N SER A 3 -11.34 -10.49 1.38
CA SER A 3 -12.33 -11.42 1.92
C SER A 3 -11.64 -12.36 2.92
N SER A 4 -11.94 -12.18 4.21
CA SER A 4 -11.43 -13.04 5.27
C SER A 4 -12.47 -13.16 6.39
N THR A 5 -12.57 -14.33 6.99
CA THR A 5 -13.44 -14.57 8.16
C THR A 5 -12.84 -14.05 9.47
N THR A 6 -11.57 -13.64 9.44
CA THR A 6 -10.83 -13.12 10.61
C THR A 6 -10.57 -11.62 10.52
N LEU A 7 -11.03 -10.96 9.47
CA LEU A 7 -10.85 -9.53 9.27
C LEU A 7 -11.96 -8.76 9.98
N ASN A 8 -11.62 -8.02 11.03
CA ASN A 8 -12.56 -7.15 11.76
C ASN A 8 -12.71 -5.76 11.13
N ALA A 9 -11.78 -5.37 10.28
CA ALA A 9 -11.86 -4.12 9.51
C ALA A 9 -12.82 -4.25 8.32
N THR A 10 -13.34 -3.11 7.86
CA THR A 10 -14.14 -3.02 6.63
C THR A 10 -13.37 -2.20 5.60
N PRO A 11 -12.54 -2.84 4.76
CA PRO A 11 -11.83 -2.13 3.70
C PRO A 11 -12.82 -1.54 2.68
N VAL A 12 -12.57 -0.30 2.29
CA VAL A 12 -13.28 0.30 1.16
C VAL A 12 -12.61 -0.19 -0.13
N ASP A 13 -13.39 -0.51 -1.14
CA ASP A 13 -12.86 -0.98 -2.41
C ASP A 13 -11.86 0.00 -3.01
N ILE A 14 -10.66 -0.49 -3.31
CA ILE A 14 -9.67 0.24 -4.07
C ILE A 14 -10.16 0.30 -5.52
N GLY A 15 -10.27 1.50 -6.07
CA GLY A 15 -10.82 1.72 -7.40
C GLY A 15 -12.35 1.80 -7.48
N GLY A 16 -13.07 1.63 -6.37
CA GLY A 16 -14.52 1.79 -6.31
C GLY A 16 -14.99 3.24 -6.47
N ALA A 17 -16.31 3.42 -6.65
CA ALA A 17 -16.95 4.69 -6.96
C ALA A 17 -16.84 5.77 -5.85
N THR A 18 -16.28 5.46 -4.72
CA THR A 18 -16.06 6.41 -3.62
C THR A 18 -14.68 7.06 -3.76
N VAL A 19 -14.51 7.76 -4.87
CA VAL A 19 -13.34 8.61 -5.10
C VAL A 19 -13.28 9.65 -3.99
N GLY A 20 -12.28 9.58 -3.14
CA GLY A 20 -12.06 10.57 -2.07
C GLY A 20 -11.48 9.96 -0.80
N THR A 21 -11.97 8.81 -0.38
CA THR A 21 -11.44 8.12 0.81
C THR A 21 -10.36 7.09 0.49
N ALA A 22 -10.34 6.57 -0.74
CA ALA A 22 -9.38 5.57 -1.21
C ALA A 22 -8.17 6.17 -1.94
N ALA A 23 -8.10 7.50 -2.07
CA ALA A 23 -7.20 8.16 -2.99
C ALA A 23 -5.71 7.79 -2.89
N PRO A 24 -5.05 7.74 -1.71
CA PRO A 24 -3.62 7.43 -1.66
C PRO A 24 -3.27 6.03 -2.17
N SER A 25 -3.98 5.00 -1.73
CA SER A 25 -3.73 3.61 -2.18
C SER A 25 -4.07 3.41 -3.65
N ASN A 26 -5.10 4.09 -4.18
CA ASN A 26 -5.43 4.04 -5.61
C ASN A 26 -4.32 4.58 -6.50
N LEU A 27 -3.58 5.60 -6.03
CA LEU A 27 -2.41 6.08 -6.77
C LEU A 27 -1.33 5.00 -6.89
N CYS A 28 -1.10 4.24 -5.84
CA CYS A 28 -0.17 3.13 -5.86
C CYS A 28 -0.65 2.03 -6.82
N MET A 29 -1.92 1.63 -6.69
CA MET A 29 -2.53 0.59 -7.51
C MET A 29 -2.59 0.95 -8.99
N SER A 30 -2.59 2.22 -9.36
CA SER A 30 -2.55 2.62 -10.78
C SER A 30 -1.32 2.09 -11.54
N CYS A 31 -0.28 1.69 -10.81
CA CYS A 31 0.92 1.07 -11.37
C CYS A 31 1.14 -0.34 -10.84
N HIS A 32 0.83 -0.59 -9.55
CA HIS A 32 1.16 -1.83 -8.85
C HIS A 32 0.14 -2.95 -9.05
N ASP A 33 -1.02 -2.69 -9.67
CA ASP A 33 -1.97 -3.73 -10.07
C ASP A 33 -1.58 -4.52 -11.34
N GLY A 34 -0.50 -4.08 -12.01
CA GLY A 34 0.00 -4.71 -13.24
C GLY A 34 -0.86 -4.47 -14.48
N SER A 35 -1.88 -3.60 -14.42
CA SER A 35 -2.80 -3.35 -15.54
C SER A 35 -2.35 -2.23 -16.48
N VAL A 36 -1.40 -1.40 -16.05
CA VAL A 36 -0.92 -0.22 -16.79
C VAL A 36 0.53 -0.37 -17.20
N ALA A 37 0.85 0.02 -18.43
CA ALA A 37 2.22 0.13 -18.91
C ALA A 37 2.89 1.38 -18.31
N VAL A 38 3.64 1.21 -17.22
CA VAL A 38 4.21 2.31 -16.42
C VAL A 38 5.25 3.16 -17.15
N HIS A 39 5.76 2.70 -18.28
CA HIS A 39 6.70 3.44 -19.13
C HIS A 39 6.01 4.28 -20.23
N SER A 40 4.68 4.14 -20.40
CA SER A 40 3.92 4.88 -21.39
C SER A 40 3.34 6.14 -20.76
N LEU A 41 3.88 7.29 -21.10
CA LEU A 41 3.40 8.59 -20.63
C LEU A 41 2.63 9.31 -21.72
N TYR A 42 1.53 9.96 -21.36
CA TYR A 42 0.77 10.81 -22.28
C TYR A 42 1.59 12.03 -22.73
N ASN A 43 2.33 12.63 -21.80
CA ASN A 43 3.26 13.73 -22.07
C ASN A 43 4.67 13.30 -21.62
N PRO A 44 5.39 12.50 -22.42
CA PRO A 44 6.72 12.04 -22.05
C PRO A 44 7.74 13.18 -22.11
N PRO A 45 8.78 13.16 -21.28
CA PRO A 45 9.89 14.08 -21.42
C PRO A 45 10.55 13.88 -22.79
N ASN A 46 10.91 14.96 -23.44
CA ASN A 46 11.52 15.00 -24.78
C ASN A 46 10.65 14.44 -25.92
N GLU A 47 9.32 14.51 -25.80
CA GLU A 47 8.35 14.12 -26.83
C GLU A 47 8.50 12.67 -27.34
N VAL A 48 9.13 11.81 -26.57
CA VAL A 48 9.24 10.37 -26.86
C VAL A 48 8.08 9.67 -26.16
N GLY A 49 7.25 8.92 -26.90
CA GLY A 49 6.03 8.29 -26.41
C GLY A 49 6.23 7.21 -25.33
N THR A 50 7.45 6.77 -25.10
CA THR A 50 7.83 5.82 -24.05
C THR A 50 9.13 6.24 -23.39
N ILE A 51 9.23 6.09 -22.08
CA ILE A 51 10.50 6.22 -21.35
C ILE A 51 11.12 4.84 -21.16
N THR A 52 12.44 4.76 -21.29
CA THR A 52 13.14 3.54 -20.90
C THR A 52 13.22 3.52 -19.37
N ILE A 53 12.41 2.68 -18.74
CA ILE A 53 12.63 2.30 -17.37
C ILE A 53 13.78 1.32 -17.37
N SER A 54 14.93 1.77 -16.90
CA SER A 54 16.09 0.93 -16.72
C SER A 54 15.79 -0.09 -15.64
N SER A 55 15.17 -1.21 -16.02
CA SER A 55 14.88 -2.30 -15.10
C SER A 55 16.18 -3.03 -14.78
N ASN A 56 16.93 -2.49 -13.85
CA ASN A 56 18.06 -3.23 -13.29
C ASN A 56 17.52 -4.36 -12.38
N GLY A 57 16.79 -5.30 -12.98
CA GLY A 57 16.28 -6.45 -12.25
C GLY A 57 14.82 -6.82 -12.49
N SER A 58 14.24 -6.44 -13.63
CA SER A 58 13.06 -7.13 -14.18
C SER A 58 11.72 -7.01 -13.45
N ASN A 59 11.46 -5.90 -12.76
CA ASN A 59 10.13 -5.63 -12.21
C ASN A 59 9.17 -4.98 -13.22
N VAL A 60 9.61 -4.78 -14.46
CA VAL A 60 8.80 -4.29 -15.58
C VAL A 60 9.15 -5.13 -16.81
N ASN A 61 8.15 -5.69 -17.48
CA ASN A 61 8.35 -6.49 -18.67
C ASN A 61 8.63 -5.63 -19.92
N ALA A 62 8.91 -6.28 -21.04
CA ALA A 62 9.22 -5.59 -22.31
C ALA A 62 8.08 -4.71 -22.84
N THR A 63 6.86 -4.93 -22.39
CA THR A 63 5.67 -4.14 -22.75
C THR A 63 5.34 -3.07 -21.71
N GLY A 64 6.17 -2.91 -20.67
CA GLY A 64 6.08 -1.85 -19.70
C GLY A 64 5.18 -2.14 -18.49
N PHE A 65 4.62 -3.33 -18.40
CA PHE A 65 3.79 -3.71 -17.25
C PHE A 65 4.64 -4.13 -16.07
N MET A 66 4.21 -3.76 -14.88
CA MET A 66 4.86 -4.18 -13.64
C MET A 66 4.72 -5.70 -13.45
N THR A 67 5.79 -6.33 -12.98
CA THR A 67 5.88 -7.79 -12.80
C THR A 67 6.67 -8.13 -11.53
N GLY A 68 6.62 -9.39 -11.12
CA GLY A 68 7.35 -9.85 -9.93
C GLY A 68 6.78 -9.29 -8.63
N THR A 69 7.58 -9.24 -7.59
CA THR A 69 7.17 -8.85 -6.23
C THR A 69 6.46 -7.49 -6.13
N PRO A 70 6.82 -6.44 -6.90
CA PRO A 70 6.09 -5.17 -6.81
C PRO A 70 4.71 -5.19 -7.49
N ASN A 71 4.38 -6.21 -8.28
CA ASN A 71 3.05 -6.37 -8.86
C ASN A 71 2.17 -7.10 -7.85
N VAL A 72 1.34 -6.36 -7.13
CA VAL A 72 0.37 -6.94 -6.18
C VAL A 72 -0.89 -7.49 -6.87
N GLY A 73 -1.07 -7.19 -8.17
CA GLY A 73 -2.22 -7.66 -8.93
C GLY A 73 -3.53 -6.94 -8.58
N ILE A 74 -4.62 -7.47 -9.09
CA ILE A 74 -5.98 -6.96 -8.84
C ILE A 74 -6.71 -7.73 -7.74
N ASP A 75 -6.21 -8.91 -7.37
CA ASP A 75 -6.69 -9.70 -6.24
C ASP A 75 -5.76 -9.47 -5.05
N LEU A 76 -6.27 -8.83 -4.01
CA LEU A 76 -5.54 -8.44 -2.82
C LEU A 76 -5.84 -9.35 -1.63
N THR A 77 -6.42 -10.52 -1.85
CA THR A 77 -6.86 -11.41 -0.77
C THR A 77 -5.70 -12.03 0.00
N ASP A 78 -4.52 -12.10 -0.60
CA ASP A 78 -3.27 -12.59 -0.02
C ASP A 78 -2.34 -11.47 0.48
N ASP A 79 -2.73 -10.20 0.29
CA ASP A 79 -1.99 -9.04 0.77
C ASP A 79 -2.49 -8.54 2.13
N HIS A 80 -1.66 -7.71 2.80
CA HIS A 80 -2.11 -7.04 4.02
C HIS A 80 -3.24 -6.06 3.68
N PRO A 81 -4.38 -6.10 4.41
CA PRO A 81 -5.50 -5.20 4.18
C PRO A 81 -5.07 -3.74 4.26
N VAL A 82 -5.55 -2.93 3.30
CA VAL A 82 -5.38 -1.47 3.27
C VAL A 82 -6.72 -0.81 2.98
N ASN A 83 -6.75 0.52 3.08
CA ASN A 83 -7.91 1.34 2.79
C ASN A 83 -9.09 1.09 3.74
N PHE A 84 -8.80 1.01 5.02
CA PHE A 84 -9.79 0.91 6.09
C PHE A 84 -9.47 1.87 7.24
N THR A 85 -10.52 2.27 7.96
CA THR A 85 -10.38 3.09 9.18
C THR A 85 -9.75 2.24 10.28
N TYR A 86 -8.73 2.78 10.93
CA TYR A 86 -8.09 2.19 12.08
C TYR A 86 -8.21 3.14 13.27
N ASP A 87 -9.10 2.81 14.17
CA ASP A 87 -9.46 3.62 15.34
C ASP A 87 -9.59 2.73 16.60
N THR A 88 -9.93 3.37 17.71
CA THR A 88 -10.16 2.67 18.99
C THR A 88 -11.27 1.63 18.88
N ALA A 89 -12.31 1.86 18.07
CA ALA A 89 -13.42 0.91 17.93
C ALA A 89 -12.94 -0.38 17.25
N LEU A 90 -12.12 -0.28 16.20
CA LEU A 90 -11.50 -1.43 15.55
C LEU A 90 -10.54 -2.15 16.50
N ALA A 91 -9.69 -1.41 17.21
CA ALA A 91 -8.73 -2.01 18.15
C ALA A 91 -9.44 -2.81 19.27
N VAL A 92 -10.55 -2.30 19.79
CA VAL A 92 -11.39 -2.98 20.78
C VAL A 92 -12.07 -4.22 20.20
N ALA A 93 -12.62 -4.12 18.98
CA ALA A 93 -13.31 -5.22 18.32
C ALA A 93 -12.37 -6.38 17.99
N ASP A 94 -11.16 -6.08 17.56
CA ASP A 94 -10.13 -7.06 17.19
C ASP A 94 -9.45 -7.67 18.43
N GLY A 95 -9.12 -6.87 19.42
CA GLY A 95 -8.45 -7.28 20.67
C GLY A 95 -6.97 -7.64 20.50
N GLY A 96 -6.44 -7.71 19.28
CA GLY A 96 -5.05 -7.95 18.95
C GLY A 96 -4.35 -6.74 18.34
N LEU A 97 -5.02 -5.59 18.35
CA LEU A 97 -4.52 -4.34 17.78
C LEU A 97 -4.21 -3.31 18.87
N VAL A 98 -3.17 -2.54 18.65
CA VAL A 98 -2.79 -1.40 19.49
C VAL A 98 -3.78 -0.26 19.23
N ASP A 99 -4.37 0.32 20.30
CA ASP A 99 -5.26 1.48 20.15
C ASP A 99 -4.46 2.71 19.69
N PRO A 100 -4.72 3.25 18.47
CA PRO A 100 -3.98 4.40 17.96
C PRO A 100 -4.22 5.67 18.78
N ALA A 101 -5.33 5.78 19.53
CA ALA A 101 -5.57 6.91 20.42
C ALA A 101 -4.59 6.94 21.59
N SER A 102 -4.04 5.80 21.99
CA SER A 102 -3.06 5.66 23.06
C SER A 102 -1.62 5.44 22.56
N SER A 103 -1.42 5.27 21.25
CA SER A 103 -0.12 5.01 20.64
C SER A 103 0.23 6.06 19.58
N PRO A 104 1.04 7.08 19.92
CA PRO A 104 1.50 8.06 18.93
C PRO A 104 2.26 7.41 17.76
N ALA A 105 2.96 6.29 17.99
CA ALA A 105 3.66 5.57 16.94
C ALA A 105 2.69 4.94 15.93
N ALA A 106 1.63 4.27 16.39
CA ALA A 106 0.60 3.74 15.51
C ALA A 106 -0.14 4.87 14.78
N ALA A 107 -0.55 5.91 15.49
CA ALA A 107 -1.23 7.06 14.91
C ALA A 107 -0.42 7.77 13.81
N ALA A 108 0.91 7.85 13.95
CA ALA A 108 1.80 8.48 12.98
C ALA A 108 1.88 7.73 11.63
N LEU A 109 1.56 6.44 11.62
CA LEU A 109 1.53 5.63 10.40
C LEU A 109 0.20 5.75 9.64
N LEU A 110 -0.82 6.35 10.24
CA LEU A 110 -2.14 6.44 9.63
C LEU A 110 -2.27 7.69 8.75
N ASN A 111 -2.85 7.49 7.59
CA ASN A 111 -3.21 8.59 6.69
C ASN A 111 -4.67 8.99 6.92
N GLY A 112 -4.90 10.09 7.62
CA GLY A 112 -6.26 10.53 7.97
C GLY A 112 -7.05 9.53 8.82
N GLY A 113 -6.38 8.77 9.69
CA GLY A 113 -7.00 7.73 10.53
C GLY A 113 -7.23 6.41 9.78
N MET A 114 -6.64 6.24 8.62
CA MET A 114 -6.78 5.02 7.80
C MET A 114 -5.43 4.33 7.58
N VAL A 115 -5.45 3.00 7.50
CA VAL A 115 -4.33 2.23 6.98
C VAL A 115 -4.37 2.31 5.45
N GLN A 116 -3.25 2.72 4.86
CA GLN A 116 -3.05 2.87 3.43
C GLN A 116 -1.72 2.22 3.03
N CYS A 117 -1.43 2.09 1.74
CA CYS A 117 -0.11 1.64 1.29
C CYS A 117 1.01 2.49 1.91
N GLY A 118 0.80 3.82 1.98
CA GLY A 118 1.72 4.76 2.61
C GLY A 118 1.86 4.64 4.13
N SER A 119 1.03 3.84 4.80
CA SER A 119 1.23 3.51 6.23
C SER A 119 2.46 2.64 6.47
N CYS A 120 2.85 1.87 5.46
CA CYS A 120 4.03 1.00 5.53
C CYS A 120 5.14 1.42 4.57
N HIS A 121 4.82 2.11 3.47
CA HIS A 121 5.77 2.44 2.42
C HIS A 121 5.91 3.95 2.18
N ASP A 122 7.15 4.40 2.05
CA ASP A 122 7.50 5.75 1.58
C ASP A 122 8.29 5.63 0.27
N PRO A 123 7.64 5.84 -0.91
CA PRO A 123 8.29 5.66 -2.20
C PRO A 123 9.42 6.67 -2.47
N HIS A 124 9.57 7.68 -1.63
CA HIS A 124 10.65 8.68 -1.72
C HIS A 124 11.86 8.35 -0.84
N ASN A 125 11.79 7.28 -0.04
CA ASN A 125 12.84 6.92 0.90
C ASN A 125 13.14 5.42 0.85
N ASP A 126 14.30 5.04 0.34
CA ASP A 126 14.76 3.65 0.21
C ASP A 126 15.69 3.18 1.34
N THR A 127 15.81 3.96 2.41
CA THR A 127 16.66 3.62 3.58
C THR A 127 16.32 2.25 4.14
N ASN A 128 15.03 1.90 4.17
CA ASN A 128 14.55 0.61 4.63
C ASN A 128 13.90 -0.14 3.46
N SER A 129 14.63 -1.06 2.86
CA SER A 129 14.11 -1.86 1.71
C SER A 129 12.93 -2.75 2.15
N PRO A 130 11.87 -2.87 1.34
CA PRO A 130 11.53 -2.15 0.11
C PRO A 130 10.72 -0.87 0.39
N PHE A 131 11.36 0.26 0.54
CA PHE A 131 10.74 1.57 0.80
C PHE A 131 9.89 1.62 2.10
N LEU A 132 10.28 0.89 3.14
CA LEU A 132 9.53 0.91 4.39
C LEU A 132 9.76 2.22 5.16
N VAL A 133 8.69 2.75 5.75
CA VAL A 133 8.71 3.98 6.59
C VAL A 133 9.61 3.85 7.81
N MET A 134 9.87 2.61 8.24
CA MET A 134 10.79 2.28 9.33
C MET A 134 11.39 0.88 9.14
N ALA A 135 12.50 0.61 9.80
CA ALA A 135 13.10 -0.72 9.80
C ALA A 135 12.14 -1.77 10.39
N ASN A 136 12.00 -2.91 9.71
CA ASN A 136 11.14 -4.00 10.18
C ASN A 136 11.91 -5.14 10.85
N THR A 137 13.03 -4.84 11.51
CA THR A 137 13.80 -5.81 12.29
C THR A 137 12.94 -6.35 13.44
N ASN A 138 12.86 -7.66 13.58
CA ASN A 138 12.01 -8.34 14.56
C ASN A 138 10.53 -7.97 14.43
N SER A 139 10.06 -7.67 13.22
CA SER A 139 8.68 -7.26 12.94
C SER A 139 8.27 -5.93 13.60
N ALA A 140 9.21 -4.99 13.79
CA ALA A 140 8.97 -3.75 14.50
C ALA A 140 7.84 -2.93 13.86
N LEU A 141 7.78 -2.86 12.52
CA LEU A 141 6.69 -2.20 11.81
C LEU A 141 5.33 -2.87 12.10
N CYS A 142 5.28 -4.20 12.06
CA CYS A 142 4.06 -4.95 12.33
C CYS A 142 3.57 -4.75 13.78
N THR A 143 4.49 -4.80 14.74
CA THR A 143 4.17 -4.67 16.18
C THR A 143 3.89 -3.24 16.61
N THR A 144 4.04 -2.24 15.72
CA THR A 144 3.54 -0.90 15.96
C THR A 144 2.00 -0.88 16.01
N CYS A 145 1.35 -1.76 15.24
CA CYS A 145 -0.11 -1.89 15.18
C CYS A 145 -0.63 -3.20 15.80
N HIS A 146 0.15 -4.28 15.80
CA HIS A 146 -0.28 -5.58 16.31
C HIS A 146 0.30 -5.90 17.69
N ILE A 147 -0.56 -6.39 18.59
CA ILE A 147 -0.16 -6.94 19.90
C ILE A 147 0.17 -8.41 19.68
N LYS A 148 1.40 -8.80 19.98
CA LYS A 148 1.83 -10.21 19.97
C LYS A 148 1.91 -10.73 21.39
#